data_ef21239fd62f14dea7ee72a18f84d664
#
_entry.id   ef21239fd62f14dea7ee72a18f84d664
#
_cell.length_a   1.000
_cell.length_b   1.000
_cell.length_c   1.000
_cell.angle_alpha   90.00
_cell.angle_beta   90.00
_cell.angle_gamma   90.00
#
_symmetry.space_group_name_H-M   'P 1'
#
loop_
_entity.id
_entity.type
_entity.pdbx_description
1 polymer ?
#
loop_
_entity_poly.entity_id
_entity_poly.type
_entity_poly.pdbx_seq_one_letter_code
_entity_poly.pdbx_strand_id
1 'polypeptide(L)'
;MNVMRPASRAAVTAAMLLAIVASAHAQTPPGASLAKFAAEVPLLDCDGTPCVEARIGEDKALKLAIDTGNANSVLDKAVADAAGLKPTKAMPAGAPAGMFITAIPAVHIGAVTLREVPALSMALSDMISQKQMPNVAGTLAYTAFKDRMLQIDFVSHIVRISETLTKSVECMGVCDKFSLITFGKKGPPIVVAQGFEINGKPVSAQVDTMFTGTMLVYSSAIDKLGLSDAAKTEKTETFAFTDGGVDMKPAPAEKESFHGKALGVSAPTVYFPTADVHEPDGMFDATVGLELFYGSILTLDFRDMTISVSRP
;
A
#
# COMPACT_ATOMS: atom_id res chain seq x y z
N MET A 1 71.39 -51.36 5.92
CA MET A 1 71.52 -51.02 4.47
C MET A 1 70.42 -50.11 4.10
N ASN A 2 70.74 -48.80 4.12
CA ASN A 2 69.81 -47.72 3.79
C ASN A 2 69.99 -47.36 2.32
N VAL A 3 68.91 -47.34 1.58
CA VAL A 3 68.88 -46.82 0.22
C VAL A 3 68.00 -45.60 0.19
N MET A 4 68.59 -44.40 0.12
CA MET A 4 68.00 -43.19 -0.17
C MET A 4 67.50 -43.11 -1.61
N ARG A 5 66.24 -42.66 -1.84
CA ARG A 5 65.75 -42.25 -3.16
C ARG A 5 65.53 -40.77 -3.17
N PRO A 6 65.77 -40.05 -4.26
CA PRO A 6 65.76 -38.61 -4.35
C PRO A 6 64.34 -38.07 -4.61
N ALA A 7 64.09 -36.88 -4.04
CA ALA A 7 62.88 -36.11 -4.20
C ALA A 7 62.85 -35.42 -5.55
N SER A 8 61.80 -35.62 -6.32
CA SER A 8 61.51 -34.89 -7.53
C SER A 8 60.70 -33.58 -7.19
N ARG A 9 61.30 -32.46 -7.53
CA ARG A 9 60.64 -31.15 -7.47
C ARG A 9 59.68 -31.01 -8.66
N ALA A 10 58.39 -30.98 -8.36
CA ALA A 10 57.38 -30.58 -9.33
C ALA A 10 57.14 -29.06 -9.21
N ALA A 11 57.47 -28.35 -10.28
CA ALA A 11 57.17 -26.92 -10.39
C ALA A 11 55.67 -26.73 -10.67
N VAL A 12 54.96 -26.08 -9.76
CA VAL A 12 53.55 -25.70 -9.96
C VAL A 12 53.55 -24.32 -10.60
N THR A 13 53.21 -24.28 -11.88
CA THR A 13 52.97 -23.04 -12.61
C THR A 13 51.55 -22.57 -12.31
N ALA A 14 51.41 -21.54 -11.49
CA ALA A 14 50.11 -20.90 -11.23
C ALA A 14 49.72 -20.00 -12.42
N ALA A 15 48.75 -20.45 -13.22
CA ALA A 15 48.10 -19.63 -14.23
C ALA A 15 47.03 -18.77 -13.54
N MET A 16 47.27 -17.46 -13.41
CA MET A 16 46.29 -16.49 -13.01
C MET A 16 45.29 -16.26 -14.17
N LEU A 17 44.08 -16.84 -14.05
CA LEU A 17 42.95 -16.46 -14.88
C LEU A 17 42.38 -15.13 -14.32
N LEU A 18 42.61 -14.03 -14.99
CA LEU A 18 41.86 -12.77 -14.79
C LEU A 18 40.45 -13.01 -15.33
N ALA A 19 39.49 -13.22 -14.44
CA ALA A 19 38.07 -13.14 -14.77
C ALA A 19 37.68 -11.66 -14.90
N ILE A 20 37.54 -11.17 -16.11
CA ILE A 20 36.93 -9.88 -16.40
C ILE A 20 35.43 -10.05 -16.13
N VAL A 21 34.97 -9.61 -14.95
CA VAL A 21 33.56 -9.47 -14.67
C VAL A 21 33.07 -8.25 -15.47
N ALA A 22 32.55 -8.52 -16.67
CA ALA A 22 31.80 -7.53 -17.41
C ALA A 22 30.52 -7.20 -16.61
N SER A 23 30.53 -6.11 -15.88
CA SER A 23 29.32 -5.53 -15.29
C SER A 23 28.39 -5.15 -16.45
N ALA A 24 27.41 -5.99 -16.73
CA ALA A 24 26.31 -5.64 -17.62
C ALA A 24 25.54 -4.51 -16.94
N HIS A 25 25.89 -3.26 -17.25
CA HIS A 25 25.03 -2.13 -16.99
C HIS A 25 23.80 -2.35 -17.86
N ALA A 26 22.66 -2.63 -17.24
CA ALA A 26 21.38 -2.60 -17.93
C ALA A 26 21.23 -1.18 -18.49
N GLN A 27 21.37 -1.03 -19.80
CA GLN A 27 21.17 0.24 -20.48
C GLN A 27 19.68 0.57 -20.39
N THR A 28 19.36 1.64 -19.69
CA THR A 28 18.02 2.23 -19.69
C THR A 28 17.63 2.56 -21.13
N PRO A 29 16.45 2.16 -21.60
CA PRO A 29 15.99 2.49 -22.95
C PRO A 29 16.01 4.01 -23.16
N PRO A 30 16.46 4.52 -24.31
CA PRO A 30 16.51 5.95 -24.56
C PRO A 30 15.10 6.53 -24.62
N GLY A 31 14.77 7.39 -23.65
CA GLY A 31 13.52 8.16 -23.64
C GLY A 31 12.63 8.01 -22.40
N ALA A 32 12.87 7.05 -21.54
CA ALA A 32 12.16 6.96 -20.27
C ALA A 32 12.71 7.98 -19.26
N SER A 33 11.86 8.84 -18.75
CA SER A 33 12.20 9.78 -17.68
C SER A 33 12.01 9.06 -16.34
N LEU A 34 13.04 9.03 -15.51
CA LEU A 34 12.85 8.61 -14.12
C LEU A 34 11.90 9.59 -13.43
N ALA A 35 11.01 9.06 -12.59
CA ALA A 35 10.14 9.89 -11.79
C ALA A 35 11.00 10.78 -10.86
N LYS A 36 10.75 12.07 -10.91
CA LYS A 36 11.37 13.00 -9.98
C LYS A 36 10.47 13.13 -8.76
N PHE A 37 10.98 12.69 -7.61
CA PHE A 37 10.30 12.91 -6.34
C PHE A 37 10.52 14.35 -5.88
N ALA A 38 9.42 15.04 -5.62
CA ALA A 38 9.42 16.42 -5.12
C ALA A 38 9.40 16.48 -3.60
N ALA A 39 8.88 15.45 -2.94
CA ALA A 39 8.96 15.29 -1.50
C ALA A 39 9.51 13.92 -1.14
N GLU A 40 10.36 13.89 -0.15
CA GLU A 40 10.80 12.71 0.59
C GLU A 40 10.65 13.05 2.08
N VAL A 41 9.77 12.34 2.75
CA VAL A 41 9.41 12.59 4.15
C VAL A 41 9.44 11.29 4.95
N PRO A 42 9.66 11.35 6.27
CA PRO A 42 9.58 10.16 7.11
C PRO A 42 8.22 9.48 7.01
N LEU A 43 8.24 8.16 6.87
CA LEU A 43 7.08 7.31 7.11
C LEU A 43 6.94 7.17 8.62
N LEU A 44 5.85 7.70 9.15
CA LEU A 44 5.52 7.59 10.58
C LEU A 44 4.66 6.36 10.79
N ASP A 45 4.82 5.75 11.95
CA ASP A 45 3.92 4.72 12.44
C ASP A 45 2.81 5.38 13.28
N CYS A 46 1.57 5.18 12.85
CA CYS A 46 0.39 5.59 13.57
C CYS A 46 -0.37 4.36 14.03
N ASP A 47 0.21 3.64 14.99
CA ASP A 47 -0.34 2.40 15.55
C ASP A 47 -0.56 1.30 14.50
N GLY A 48 0.50 0.99 13.77
CA GLY A 48 0.52 0.01 12.68
C GLY A 48 0.02 0.54 11.33
N THR A 49 -0.36 1.82 11.23
CA THR A 49 -0.83 2.44 9.98
C THR A 49 0.19 3.44 9.45
N PRO A 50 0.49 3.47 8.14
CA PRO A 50 1.44 4.40 7.54
C PRO A 50 0.91 5.83 7.59
N CYS A 51 1.66 6.73 8.20
CA CYS A 51 1.32 8.15 8.34
C CYS A 51 2.43 9.05 7.79
N VAL A 52 2.04 10.28 7.48
CA VAL A 52 2.96 11.39 7.17
C VAL A 52 2.60 12.60 7.99
N GLU A 53 3.60 13.43 8.24
CA GLU A 53 3.37 14.78 8.74
C GLU A 53 2.93 15.68 7.58
N ALA A 54 1.83 16.40 7.79
CA ALA A 54 1.25 17.31 6.81
C ALA A 54 0.78 18.59 7.47
N ARG A 55 0.54 19.63 6.68
CA ARG A 55 -0.09 20.89 7.13
C ARG A 55 -1.27 21.23 6.24
N ILE A 56 -2.35 21.69 6.88
CA ILE A 56 -3.55 22.20 6.23
C ILE A 56 -3.68 23.66 6.64
N GLY A 57 -3.63 24.58 5.67
CA GLY A 57 -3.56 26.02 5.97
C GLY A 57 -2.21 26.46 6.53
N GLU A 58 -2.22 27.45 7.42
CA GLU A 58 -1.01 28.00 8.07
C GLU A 58 -0.69 27.30 9.40
N ASP A 59 -1.47 26.30 9.78
CA ASP A 59 -1.50 25.73 11.11
C ASP A 59 -0.42 24.66 11.36
N LYS A 60 -0.46 24.17 12.61
CA LYS A 60 0.39 23.16 13.19
C LYS A 60 0.47 21.89 12.30
N ALA A 61 1.63 21.27 12.31
CA ALA A 61 1.82 19.95 11.69
C ALA A 61 0.84 18.93 12.28
N LEU A 62 0.22 18.16 11.39
CA LEU A 62 -0.79 17.14 11.66
C LEU A 62 -0.27 15.79 11.15
N LYS A 63 -0.65 14.68 11.79
CA LYS A 63 -0.43 13.35 11.26
C LYS A 63 -1.64 12.94 10.43
N LEU A 64 -1.41 12.59 9.18
CA LEU A 64 -2.42 12.04 8.28
C LEU A 64 -2.02 10.63 7.86
N ALA A 65 -2.92 9.65 8.05
CA ALA A 65 -2.70 8.30 7.59
C ALA A 65 -2.84 8.22 6.06
N ILE A 66 -2.08 7.34 5.41
CA ILE A 66 -2.20 7.08 3.97
C ILE A 66 -3.18 5.94 3.77
N ASP A 67 -4.28 6.23 3.08
CA ASP A 67 -5.42 5.33 2.86
C ASP A 67 -5.65 5.10 1.37
N THR A 68 -5.01 4.08 0.80
CA THR A 68 -5.19 3.73 -0.62
C THR A 68 -6.48 2.96 -0.88
N GLY A 69 -7.14 2.46 0.15
CA GLY A 69 -8.40 1.73 0.05
C GLY A 69 -9.62 2.62 -0.18
N ASN A 70 -9.50 3.93 0.02
CA ASN A 70 -10.60 4.87 -0.10
C ASN A 70 -10.38 5.94 -1.18
N ALA A 71 -11.50 6.44 -1.75
CA ALA A 71 -11.50 7.54 -2.71
C ALA A 71 -11.64 8.92 -2.05
N ASN A 72 -12.18 8.99 -0.85
CA ASN A 72 -12.33 10.24 -0.12
C ASN A 72 -11.40 10.24 1.10
N SER A 73 -10.59 11.27 1.22
CA SER A 73 -9.87 11.54 2.46
C SER A 73 -10.85 11.79 3.60
N VAL A 74 -10.44 11.51 4.82
CA VAL A 74 -11.22 11.84 6.02
C VAL A 74 -10.45 12.87 6.82
N LEU A 75 -11.14 13.87 7.36
CA LEU A 75 -10.53 14.88 8.20
C LEU A 75 -11.33 15.03 9.49
N ASP A 76 -10.63 15.05 10.62
CA ASP A 76 -11.28 15.31 11.90
C ASP A 76 -12.05 16.63 11.87
N LYS A 77 -13.25 16.61 12.39
CA LYS A 77 -14.14 17.78 12.35
C LYS A 77 -13.53 19.00 13.02
N ALA A 78 -12.83 18.85 14.12
CA ALA A 78 -12.20 19.97 14.81
C ALA A 78 -11.09 20.59 13.96
N VAL A 79 -10.34 19.76 13.22
CA VAL A 79 -9.31 20.24 12.26
C VAL A 79 -9.96 20.94 11.08
N ALA A 80 -11.03 20.37 10.51
CA ALA A 80 -11.77 20.99 9.41
C ALA A 80 -12.36 22.36 9.80
N ASP A 81 -12.95 22.44 10.99
CA ASP A 81 -13.50 23.69 11.52
C ASP A 81 -12.41 24.74 11.77
N ALA A 82 -11.28 24.37 12.37
CA ALA A 82 -10.13 25.25 12.60
C ALA A 82 -9.54 25.76 11.27
N ALA A 83 -9.46 24.91 10.25
CA ALA A 83 -9.03 25.30 8.90
C ALA A 83 -10.12 26.09 8.11
N GLY A 84 -11.27 26.36 8.71
CA GLY A 84 -12.36 27.13 8.09
C GLY A 84 -13.03 26.43 6.91
N LEU A 85 -12.90 25.10 6.78
CA LEU A 85 -13.49 24.35 5.67
C LEU A 85 -15.01 24.39 5.71
N LYS A 86 -15.63 24.46 4.54
CA LYS A 86 -17.09 24.55 4.40
C LYS A 86 -17.64 23.37 3.60
N PRO A 87 -18.89 22.96 3.86
CA PRO A 87 -19.56 21.98 3.05
C PRO A 87 -19.59 22.39 1.57
N THR A 88 -19.20 21.47 0.68
CA THR A 88 -19.29 21.65 -0.78
C THR A 88 -20.51 20.94 -1.36
N LYS A 89 -21.03 19.93 -0.67
CA LYS A 89 -22.22 19.18 -1.06
C LYS A 89 -23.04 18.80 0.18
N ALA A 90 -24.33 18.65 -0.01
CA ALA A 90 -25.20 18.10 1.02
C ALA A 90 -24.88 16.62 1.27
N MET A 91 -24.92 16.22 2.52
CA MET A 91 -24.83 14.80 2.91
C MET A 91 -26.11 14.06 2.55
N PRO A 92 -26.02 12.75 2.22
CA PRO A 92 -27.19 11.90 2.09
C PRO A 92 -28.07 11.91 3.35
N ALA A 93 -29.35 11.69 3.19
CA ALA A 93 -30.24 11.51 4.34
C ALA A 93 -29.78 10.32 5.19
N GLY A 94 -29.75 10.50 6.52
CA GLY A 94 -29.29 9.50 7.47
C GLY A 94 -27.78 9.55 7.78
N ALA A 95 -27.03 10.45 7.17
CA ALA A 95 -25.64 10.66 7.55
C ALA A 95 -25.53 11.17 9.02
N PRO A 96 -24.46 10.79 9.75
CA PRO A 96 -24.21 11.26 11.11
C PRO A 96 -24.21 12.79 11.21
N ALA A 97 -24.70 13.29 12.35
CA ALA A 97 -24.77 14.73 12.59
C ALA A 97 -23.36 15.36 12.57
N GLY A 98 -23.23 16.53 11.94
CA GLY A 98 -21.96 17.25 11.87
C GLY A 98 -20.99 16.77 10.78
N MET A 99 -21.30 15.69 10.09
CA MET A 99 -20.53 15.21 8.94
C MET A 99 -20.83 16.08 7.71
N PHE A 100 -19.79 16.39 6.93
CA PHE A 100 -19.96 17.10 5.66
C PHE A 100 -18.88 16.76 4.63
N ILE A 101 -19.25 16.85 3.35
CA ILE A 101 -18.32 16.70 2.23
C ILE A 101 -17.68 18.06 1.96
N THR A 102 -16.36 18.07 1.79
CA THR A 102 -15.57 19.26 1.52
C THR A 102 -14.45 18.97 0.52
N ALA A 103 -13.71 19.99 0.13
CA ALA A 103 -12.40 19.87 -0.50
C ALA A 103 -11.39 20.63 0.35
N ILE A 104 -10.26 20.02 0.64
CA ILE A 104 -9.15 20.68 1.33
C ILE A 104 -8.36 21.45 0.26
N PRO A 105 -8.30 22.79 0.30
CA PRO A 105 -7.68 23.59 -0.76
C PRO A 105 -6.20 23.25 -0.97
N ALA A 106 -5.47 22.99 0.12
CA ALA A 106 -4.07 22.63 0.09
C ALA A 106 -3.69 21.76 1.29
N VAL A 107 -3.00 20.66 1.01
CA VAL A 107 -2.30 19.81 1.98
C VAL A 107 -0.83 19.83 1.64
N HIS A 108 0.00 20.32 2.57
CA HIS A 108 1.45 20.41 2.37
C HIS A 108 2.15 19.22 3.03
N ILE A 109 2.94 18.48 2.24
CA ILE A 109 3.74 17.32 2.69
C ILE A 109 5.16 17.55 2.19
N GLY A 110 6.10 17.87 3.09
CA GLY A 110 7.44 18.30 2.68
C GLY A 110 7.35 19.47 1.69
N ALA A 111 7.95 19.33 0.52
CA ALA A 111 7.94 20.33 -0.54
C ALA A 111 6.73 20.21 -1.50
N VAL A 112 5.90 19.18 -1.34
CA VAL A 112 4.73 18.96 -2.21
C VAL A 112 3.48 19.61 -1.61
N THR A 113 2.69 20.26 -2.48
CA THR A 113 1.34 20.69 -2.16
C THR A 113 0.34 19.87 -2.97
N LEU A 114 -0.51 19.12 -2.27
CA LEU A 114 -1.69 18.48 -2.84
C LEU A 114 -2.83 19.50 -2.81
N ARG A 115 -3.54 19.66 -3.94
CA ARG A 115 -4.57 20.69 -4.07
C ARG A 115 -5.95 20.08 -4.27
N GLU A 116 -6.98 20.79 -3.78
CA GLU A 116 -8.38 20.39 -3.96
C GLU A 116 -8.64 18.95 -3.57
N VAL A 117 -8.08 18.52 -2.42
CA VAL A 117 -8.19 17.14 -1.95
C VAL A 117 -9.61 16.85 -1.49
N PRO A 118 -10.34 15.92 -2.14
CA PRO A 118 -11.69 15.56 -1.72
C PRO A 118 -11.66 14.96 -0.32
N ALA A 119 -12.53 15.46 0.55
CA ALA A 119 -12.54 15.00 1.94
C ALA A 119 -13.95 14.92 2.51
N LEU A 120 -14.10 14.02 3.46
CA LEU A 120 -15.22 13.89 4.36
C LEU A 120 -14.77 14.40 5.73
N SER A 121 -15.44 15.44 6.24
CA SER A 121 -15.21 15.91 7.60
C SER A 121 -16.17 15.22 8.55
N MET A 122 -15.64 14.67 9.63
CA MET A 122 -16.41 13.98 10.68
C MET A 122 -15.61 13.89 11.97
N ALA A 123 -16.29 13.65 13.08
CA ALA A 123 -15.60 13.35 14.33
C ALA A 123 -14.90 12.00 14.23
N LEU A 124 -13.57 11.99 14.23
CA LEU A 124 -12.79 10.74 14.14
C LEU A 124 -13.02 9.83 15.35
N SER A 125 -13.31 10.42 16.53
CA SER A 125 -13.71 9.66 17.72
C SER A 125 -14.89 8.72 17.50
N ASP A 126 -15.72 9.03 16.53
CA ASP A 126 -16.92 8.24 16.21
C ASP A 126 -16.62 7.08 15.26
N MET A 127 -15.45 7.10 14.57
CA MET A 127 -15.08 6.11 13.55
C MET A 127 -13.83 5.32 13.88
N ILE A 128 -12.86 5.96 14.50
CA ILE A 128 -11.57 5.35 14.81
C ILE A 128 -11.49 5.32 16.32
N SER A 129 -11.37 4.13 16.90
CA SER A 129 -11.06 4.06 18.32
C SER A 129 -9.81 4.92 18.59
N GLN A 130 -9.93 5.94 19.41
CA GLN A 130 -8.80 6.79 19.82
C GLN A 130 -7.62 6.00 20.39
N LYS A 131 -7.89 4.76 20.84
CA LYS A 131 -6.87 3.82 21.29
C LYS A 131 -6.03 3.25 20.15
N GLN A 132 -6.55 3.24 18.92
CA GLN A 132 -5.92 2.58 17.78
C GLN A 132 -5.12 3.53 16.89
N MET A 133 -5.46 4.81 16.84
CA MET A 133 -4.68 5.82 16.12
C MET A 133 -4.61 7.14 16.90
N PRO A 134 -3.87 7.18 18.01
CA PRO A 134 -3.75 8.37 18.82
C PRO A 134 -3.09 9.49 18.01
N ASN A 135 -3.69 10.66 18.00
CA ASN A 135 -3.18 11.87 17.36
C ASN A 135 -3.17 11.88 15.81
N VAL A 136 -3.93 10.99 15.14
CA VAL A 136 -4.19 11.10 13.71
C VAL A 136 -5.29 12.12 13.49
N ALA A 137 -5.02 13.09 12.62
CA ALA A 137 -5.97 14.17 12.30
C ALA A 137 -6.88 13.82 11.11
N GLY A 138 -6.60 12.72 10.43
CA GLY A 138 -7.35 12.28 9.25
C GLY A 138 -6.59 11.27 8.40
N THR A 139 -7.18 10.97 7.23
CA THR A 139 -6.57 10.12 6.21
C THR A 139 -6.40 10.85 4.90
N LEU A 140 -5.41 10.44 4.10
CA LEU A 140 -5.22 10.85 2.72
C LEU A 140 -5.57 9.68 1.81
N ALA A 141 -6.70 9.78 1.13
CA ALA A 141 -7.13 8.81 0.15
C ALA A 141 -6.26 8.84 -1.12
N TYR A 142 -6.33 7.78 -1.94
CA TYR A 142 -5.57 7.72 -3.18
C TYR A 142 -5.83 8.90 -4.13
N THR A 143 -7.04 9.47 -4.10
CA THR A 143 -7.41 10.63 -4.93
C THR A 143 -6.60 11.89 -4.62
N ALA A 144 -6.03 11.99 -3.42
CA ALA A 144 -5.12 13.08 -3.05
C ALA A 144 -3.84 13.08 -3.89
N PHE A 145 -3.45 11.91 -4.43
CA PHE A 145 -2.23 11.70 -5.21
C PHE A 145 -2.49 11.67 -6.72
N LYS A 146 -3.66 12.17 -7.16
CA LYS A 146 -4.00 12.21 -8.59
C LYS A 146 -2.87 12.83 -9.42
N ASP A 147 -2.59 12.20 -10.59
CA ASP A 147 -1.52 12.59 -11.52
C ASP A 147 -0.11 12.61 -10.89
N ARG A 148 0.11 11.83 -9.83
CA ARG A 148 1.39 11.71 -9.12
C ARG A 148 1.75 10.25 -8.89
N MET A 149 3.01 10.03 -8.57
CA MET A 149 3.50 8.78 -8.02
C MET A 149 3.59 8.91 -6.50
N LEU A 150 3.02 7.94 -5.80
CA LEU A 150 3.19 7.72 -4.37
C LEU A 150 4.07 6.49 -4.19
N GLN A 151 5.16 6.63 -3.46
CA GLN A 151 6.01 5.51 -3.05
C GLN A 151 6.09 5.45 -1.54
N ILE A 152 5.79 4.27 -0.99
CA ILE A 152 5.93 3.97 0.44
C ILE A 152 7.04 2.94 0.58
N ASP A 153 8.16 3.37 1.13
CA ASP A 153 9.34 2.56 1.35
C ASP A 153 9.32 2.05 2.81
N PHE A 154 8.82 0.84 3.00
CA PHE A 154 8.73 0.20 4.32
C PHE A 154 10.08 -0.31 4.83
N VAL A 155 11.13 -0.25 4.01
CA VAL A 155 12.49 -0.66 4.40
C VAL A 155 13.25 0.51 5.01
N SER A 156 13.22 1.64 4.30
CA SER A 156 13.91 2.87 4.74
C SER A 156 13.04 3.78 5.60
N HIS A 157 11.76 3.43 5.79
CA HIS A 157 10.76 4.24 6.50
C HIS A 157 10.62 5.65 5.91
N ILE A 158 10.35 5.71 4.59
CA ILE A 158 10.26 6.96 3.83
C ILE A 158 9.02 6.91 2.94
N VAL A 159 8.31 8.03 2.84
CA VAL A 159 7.29 8.28 1.81
C VAL A 159 7.84 9.27 0.81
N ARG A 160 7.74 8.92 -0.48
CA ARG A 160 8.11 9.80 -1.59
C ARG A 160 6.90 10.14 -2.43
N ILE A 161 6.78 11.41 -2.79
CA ILE A 161 5.70 11.91 -3.65
C ILE A 161 6.34 12.64 -4.82
N SER A 162 5.96 12.27 -6.05
CA SER A 162 6.50 12.94 -7.24
C SER A 162 5.93 14.35 -7.42
N GLU A 163 6.57 15.13 -8.29
CA GLU A 163 5.90 16.27 -8.95
C GLU A 163 4.65 15.77 -9.69
N THR A 164 3.76 16.69 -10.08
CA THR A 164 2.64 16.32 -10.96
C THR A 164 3.21 15.79 -12.28
N LEU A 165 2.86 14.57 -12.63
CA LEU A 165 3.36 13.91 -13.82
C LEU A 165 2.62 14.42 -15.06
N THR A 166 3.33 15.04 -15.98
CA THR A 166 2.80 15.50 -17.27
C THR A 166 3.05 14.49 -18.39
N LYS A 167 3.94 13.51 -18.15
CA LYS A 167 4.31 12.43 -19.07
C LYS A 167 4.40 11.13 -18.31
N SER A 168 4.24 10.02 -19.02
CA SER A 168 4.52 8.69 -18.49
C SER A 168 5.95 8.59 -18.00
N VAL A 169 6.12 7.90 -16.87
CA VAL A 169 7.42 7.61 -16.28
C VAL A 169 7.72 6.13 -16.40
N GLU A 170 9.00 5.79 -16.38
CA GLU A 170 9.41 4.39 -16.38
C GLU A 170 9.01 3.72 -15.07
N CYS A 171 8.45 2.53 -15.18
CA CYS A 171 8.14 1.71 -14.03
C CYS A 171 9.42 1.28 -13.30
N MET A 172 9.41 1.40 -11.99
CA MET A 172 10.52 1.00 -11.13
C MET A 172 10.37 -0.46 -10.69
N GLY A 173 10.97 -1.37 -11.47
CA GLY A 173 10.96 -2.80 -11.17
C GLY A 173 9.93 -3.60 -11.96
N VAL A 174 9.29 -4.58 -11.33
CA VAL A 174 8.18 -5.34 -11.94
C VAL A 174 6.89 -4.58 -11.65
N CYS A 175 6.19 -4.19 -12.71
CA CYS A 175 4.97 -3.43 -12.61
C CYS A 175 3.78 -4.16 -13.20
N ASP A 176 2.63 -3.86 -12.67
CA ASP A 176 1.35 -4.23 -13.24
C ASP A 176 0.44 -3.02 -13.36
N LYS A 177 -0.70 -3.21 -14.00
CA LYS A 177 -1.75 -2.20 -14.06
C LYS A 177 -2.70 -2.36 -12.88
N PHE A 178 -3.22 -1.24 -12.41
CA PHE A 178 -4.42 -1.24 -11.59
C PHE A 178 -5.56 -0.52 -12.31
N SER A 179 -6.77 -0.79 -11.86
CA SER A 179 -7.98 -0.16 -12.36
C SER A 179 -8.74 0.48 -11.22
N LEU A 180 -9.53 1.51 -11.52
CA LEU A 180 -10.49 2.06 -10.57
C LEU A 180 -11.83 1.36 -10.80
N ILE A 181 -12.27 0.56 -9.85
CA ILE A 181 -13.52 -0.21 -9.90
C ILE A 181 -14.52 0.45 -8.96
N THR A 182 -15.69 0.79 -9.48
CA THR A 182 -16.78 1.37 -8.69
C THR A 182 -17.53 0.27 -7.94
N PHE A 183 -17.56 0.34 -6.64
CA PHE A 183 -18.27 -0.59 -5.79
C PHE A 183 -19.79 -0.31 -5.82
N GLY A 184 -20.55 -1.25 -6.38
CA GLY A 184 -21.98 -1.04 -6.63
C GLY A 184 -22.27 0.09 -7.64
N LYS A 185 -23.56 0.48 -7.76
CA LYS A 185 -23.97 1.47 -8.77
C LYS A 185 -23.56 2.93 -8.46
N LYS A 186 -23.21 3.24 -7.24
CA LYS A 186 -22.97 4.62 -6.76
C LYS A 186 -21.83 4.71 -5.72
N GLY A 187 -21.14 3.63 -5.46
CA GLY A 187 -19.99 3.63 -4.55
C GLY A 187 -18.82 4.45 -5.09
N PRO A 188 -17.91 4.89 -4.23
CA PRO A 188 -16.67 5.48 -4.70
C PRO A 188 -15.82 4.42 -5.43
N PRO A 189 -15.03 4.81 -6.43
CA PRO A 189 -14.10 3.90 -7.06
C PRO A 189 -13.00 3.50 -6.07
N ILE A 190 -12.50 2.27 -6.19
CA ILE A 190 -11.40 1.71 -5.42
C ILE A 190 -10.27 1.26 -6.35
N VAL A 191 -9.05 1.21 -5.82
CA VAL A 191 -7.85 0.76 -6.54
C VAL A 191 -7.82 -0.76 -6.53
N VAL A 192 -7.97 -1.40 -7.68
CA VAL A 192 -7.86 -2.87 -7.84
C VAL A 192 -6.72 -3.20 -8.79
N ALA A 193 -5.74 -3.91 -8.28
CA ALA A 193 -4.53 -4.30 -9.00
C ALA A 193 -4.54 -5.80 -9.33
N GLN A 194 -3.78 -6.14 -10.36
CA GLN A 194 -3.44 -7.49 -10.74
C GLN A 194 -2.02 -7.82 -10.25
N GLY A 195 -1.52 -9.00 -10.60
CA GLY A 195 -0.14 -9.41 -10.29
C GLY A 195 0.06 -9.99 -8.91
N PHE A 196 -0.90 -9.87 -8.00
CA PHE A 196 -0.87 -10.58 -6.72
C PHE A 196 -1.19 -12.06 -6.90
N GLU A 197 -0.61 -12.88 -6.03
CA GLU A 197 -0.79 -14.34 -6.07
C GLU A 197 -0.86 -14.91 -4.65
N ILE A 198 -1.72 -15.92 -4.47
CA ILE A 198 -1.75 -16.81 -3.29
C ILE A 198 -1.44 -18.21 -3.76
N ASN A 199 -0.41 -18.85 -3.17
CA ASN A 199 0.01 -20.21 -3.51
C ASN A 199 0.24 -20.39 -5.02
N GLY A 200 0.74 -19.34 -5.71
CA GLY A 200 0.97 -19.31 -7.16
C GLY A 200 -0.28 -19.12 -8.02
N LYS A 201 -1.45 -18.89 -7.41
CA LYS A 201 -2.68 -18.59 -8.14
C LYS A 201 -2.92 -17.08 -8.20
N PRO A 202 -3.25 -16.52 -9.37
CA PRO A 202 -3.46 -15.08 -9.55
C PRO A 202 -4.69 -14.58 -8.80
N VAL A 203 -4.56 -13.39 -8.23
CA VAL A 203 -5.58 -12.69 -7.44
C VAL A 203 -5.73 -11.26 -7.96
N SER A 204 -6.96 -10.85 -8.25
CA SER A 204 -7.29 -9.43 -8.38
C SER A 204 -7.58 -8.86 -7.00
N ALA A 205 -6.87 -7.79 -6.61
CA ALA A 205 -6.97 -7.33 -5.24
C ALA A 205 -7.11 -5.80 -5.11
N GLN A 206 -8.01 -5.38 -4.22
CA GLN A 206 -8.00 -4.01 -3.73
C GLN A 206 -6.69 -3.77 -2.96
N VAL A 207 -6.06 -2.62 -3.18
CA VAL A 207 -4.86 -2.21 -2.44
C VAL A 207 -5.28 -1.23 -1.34
N ASP A 208 -5.18 -1.68 -0.08
CA ASP A 208 -5.65 -0.91 1.07
C ASP A 208 -4.58 -0.83 2.17
N THR A 209 -3.92 0.31 2.26
CA THR A 209 -2.87 0.56 3.27
C THR A 209 -3.43 0.82 4.68
N MET A 210 -4.75 0.89 4.85
CA MET A 210 -5.41 0.95 6.16
C MET A 210 -5.84 -0.43 6.68
N PHE A 211 -5.90 -1.45 5.83
CA PHE A 211 -6.06 -2.82 6.27
C PHE A 211 -4.70 -3.34 6.79
N THR A 212 -4.61 -3.62 8.09
CA THR A 212 -3.35 -3.99 8.74
C THR A 212 -2.91 -5.44 8.51
N GLY A 213 -3.81 -6.33 8.05
CA GLY A 213 -3.47 -7.71 7.70
C GLY A 213 -2.68 -7.84 6.39
N THR A 214 -2.41 -9.07 5.98
CA THR A 214 -1.74 -9.36 4.71
C THR A 214 -2.74 -9.37 3.56
N MET A 215 -3.67 -10.35 3.54
CA MET A 215 -4.65 -10.50 2.46
C MET A 215 -5.99 -11.05 2.99
N LEU A 216 -7.07 -10.28 2.77
CA LEU A 216 -8.44 -10.72 3.01
C LEU A 216 -8.99 -11.31 1.71
N VAL A 217 -9.25 -12.61 1.68
CA VAL A 217 -9.79 -13.33 0.52
C VAL A 217 -11.31 -13.46 0.65
N TYR A 218 -12.04 -12.95 -0.32
CA TYR A 218 -13.50 -12.97 -0.31
C TYR A 218 -14.08 -14.33 -0.67
N SER A 219 -15.30 -14.60 -0.20
CA SER A 219 -15.97 -15.90 -0.33
C SER A 219 -16.06 -16.39 -1.77
N SER A 220 -16.27 -15.48 -2.74
CA SER A 220 -16.35 -15.79 -4.17
C SER A 220 -15.04 -16.32 -4.77
N ALA A 221 -13.90 -16.08 -4.11
CA ALA A 221 -12.58 -16.48 -4.59
C ALA A 221 -12.01 -17.72 -3.90
N ILE A 222 -12.57 -18.15 -2.77
CA ILE A 222 -12.03 -19.23 -1.93
C ILE A 222 -11.82 -20.51 -2.72
N ASP A 223 -12.85 -20.99 -3.44
CA ASP A 223 -12.76 -22.24 -4.22
C ASP A 223 -11.80 -22.11 -5.40
N LYS A 224 -11.85 -20.99 -6.12
CA LYS A 224 -10.96 -20.66 -7.24
C LYS A 224 -9.49 -20.71 -6.79
N LEU A 225 -9.20 -20.22 -5.59
CA LEU A 225 -7.86 -20.17 -5.03
C LEU A 225 -7.46 -21.48 -4.34
N GLY A 226 -8.37 -22.45 -4.16
CA GLY A 226 -8.14 -23.74 -3.50
C GLY A 226 -7.94 -23.58 -2.00
N LEU A 227 -8.64 -22.63 -1.39
CA LEU A 227 -8.54 -22.29 0.03
C LEU A 227 -9.71 -22.81 0.85
N SER A 228 -10.59 -23.66 0.29
CA SER A 228 -11.83 -24.15 0.92
C SER A 228 -11.59 -24.85 2.26
N ASP A 229 -10.48 -25.58 2.41
CA ASP A 229 -10.13 -26.22 3.69
C ASP A 229 -9.55 -25.21 4.69
N ALA A 230 -8.73 -24.26 4.24
CA ALA A 230 -8.21 -23.19 5.08
C ALA A 230 -9.34 -22.30 5.63
N ALA A 231 -10.36 -22.02 4.84
CA ALA A 231 -11.50 -21.18 5.23
C ALA A 231 -12.42 -21.81 6.31
N LYS A 232 -12.26 -23.11 6.62
CA LYS A 232 -13.00 -23.80 7.70
C LYS A 232 -12.45 -23.50 9.10
N THR A 233 -11.42 -22.68 9.23
CA THR A 233 -10.87 -22.31 10.54
C THR A 233 -11.95 -21.71 11.45
N GLU A 234 -11.93 -22.09 12.73
CA GLU A 234 -12.81 -21.52 13.76
C GLU A 234 -12.14 -20.37 14.54
N LYS A 235 -10.86 -20.09 14.25
CA LYS A 235 -10.16 -18.96 14.85
C LYS A 235 -10.72 -17.67 14.30
N THR A 236 -10.74 -16.62 15.13
CA THR A 236 -11.08 -15.25 14.74
C THR A 236 -10.03 -14.28 15.27
N GLU A 237 -9.80 -13.23 14.51
CA GLU A 237 -9.00 -12.07 14.90
C GLU A 237 -9.81 -10.82 14.58
N THR A 238 -9.82 -9.85 15.51
CA THR A 238 -10.57 -8.61 15.34
C THR A 238 -9.66 -7.55 14.71
N PHE A 239 -10.07 -7.04 13.57
CA PHE A 239 -9.45 -5.90 12.90
C PHE A 239 -10.23 -4.63 13.17
N ALA A 240 -9.53 -3.53 13.35
CA ALA A 240 -10.15 -2.23 13.49
C ALA A 240 -10.53 -1.67 12.12
N PHE A 241 -11.78 -1.24 12.00
CA PHE A 241 -12.29 -0.49 10.85
C PHE A 241 -12.89 0.83 11.31
N THR A 242 -13.24 1.68 10.37
CA THR A 242 -13.78 3.02 10.62
C THR A 242 -15.08 3.03 11.42
N ASP A 243 -15.85 1.95 11.37
CA ASP A 243 -17.15 1.77 12.04
C ASP A 243 -17.12 0.78 13.21
N GLY A 244 -15.94 0.30 13.60
CA GLY A 244 -15.76 -0.63 14.71
C GLY A 244 -14.77 -1.74 14.44
N GLY A 245 -14.80 -2.79 15.27
CA GLY A 245 -14.02 -4.00 15.04
C GLY A 245 -14.77 -4.96 14.14
N VAL A 246 -14.06 -5.56 13.20
CA VAL A 246 -14.59 -6.64 12.35
C VAL A 246 -13.78 -7.90 12.58
N ASP A 247 -14.47 -8.99 12.88
CA ASP A 247 -13.84 -10.28 13.06
C ASP A 247 -13.57 -10.94 11.70
N MET A 248 -12.36 -11.44 11.52
CA MET A 248 -11.93 -12.20 10.36
C MET A 248 -11.31 -13.52 10.78
N LYS A 249 -11.32 -14.50 9.90
CA LYS A 249 -10.81 -15.84 10.17
C LYS A 249 -9.40 -15.99 9.58
N PRO A 250 -8.34 -16.02 10.40
CA PRO A 250 -6.98 -16.23 9.92
C PRO A 250 -6.73 -17.69 9.56
N ALA A 251 -5.99 -17.92 8.48
CA ALA A 251 -5.47 -19.23 8.12
C ALA A 251 -4.10 -19.10 7.45
N PRO A 252 -3.22 -20.12 7.58
CA PRO A 252 -1.94 -20.11 6.92
C PRO A 252 -2.11 -20.22 5.40
N ALA A 253 -1.28 -19.49 4.66
CA ALA A 253 -1.01 -19.71 3.25
C ALA A 253 0.42 -20.24 3.06
N GLU A 254 0.70 -20.90 1.94
CA GLU A 254 2.05 -21.36 1.65
C GLU A 254 2.93 -20.20 1.17
N LYS A 255 2.35 -19.32 0.36
CA LYS A 255 3.07 -18.20 -0.26
C LYS A 255 2.11 -17.10 -0.69
N GLU A 256 2.46 -15.87 -0.36
CA GLU A 256 1.91 -14.65 -0.95
C GLU A 256 2.98 -13.97 -1.80
N SER A 257 2.64 -13.55 -3.00
CA SER A 257 3.62 -13.01 -3.96
C SER A 257 3.02 -11.93 -4.86
N PHE A 258 3.94 -11.19 -5.48
CA PHE A 258 3.64 -10.27 -6.59
C PHE A 258 4.53 -10.68 -7.77
N HIS A 259 3.93 -11.11 -8.89
CA HIS A 259 4.63 -11.68 -10.04
C HIS A 259 5.66 -12.75 -9.65
N GLY A 260 5.24 -13.71 -8.81
CA GLY A 260 6.07 -14.83 -8.33
C GLY A 260 7.10 -14.46 -7.26
N LYS A 261 7.35 -13.17 -6.98
CA LYS A 261 8.24 -12.72 -5.92
C LYS A 261 7.51 -12.70 -4.59
N ALA A 262 7.99 -13.46 -3.61
CA ALA A 262 7.39 -13.54 -2.28
C ALA A 262 7.33 -12.17 -1.62
N LEU A 263 6.21 -11.88 -0.97
CA LEU A 263 5.95 -10.66 -0.20
C LEU A 263 5.83 -10.97 1.30
N GLY A 264 5.72 -9.91 2.10
CA GLY A 264 5.62 -10.01 3.55
C GLY A 264 6.94 -10.40 4.22
N VAL A 265 6.99 -10.31 5.53
CA VAL A 265 8.18 -10.61 6.38
C VAL A 265 7.95 -11.79 7.32
N SER A 266 6.72 -12.24 7.48
CA SER A 266 6.29 -13.35 8.35
C SER A 266 5.76 -14.52 7.53
N ALA A 267 5.36 -15.59 8.23
CA ALA A 267 4.63 -16.68 7.58
C ALA A 267 3.33 -16.14 6.97
N PRO A 268 3.05 -16.43 5.70
CA PRO A 268 1.86 -15.92 5.03
C PRO A 268 0.59 -16.30 5.78
N THR A 269 -0.28 -15.33 6.02
CA THR A 269 -1.57 -15.53 6.68
C THR A 269 -2.65 -14.87 5.85
N VAL A 270 -3.57 -15.65 5.31
CA VAL A 270 -4.76 -15.12 4.66
C VAL A 270 -5.90 -15.01 5.66
N TYR A 271 -6.78 -14.06 5.43
CA TYR A 271 -7.97 -13.84 6.24
C TYR A 271 -9.21 -14.12 5.40
N PHE A 272 -10.24 -14.63 6.04
CA PHE A 272 -11.54 -14.85 5.42
C PHE A 272 -12.61 -14.03 6.13
N PRO A 273 -13.60 -13.52 5.39
CA PRO A 273 -14.65 -12.68 5.96
C PRO A 273 -15.54 -13.49 6.91
N THR A 274 -16.04 -12.83 7.93
CA THR A 274 -17.21 -13.24 8.70
C THR A 274 -18.47 -12.60 8.12
N ALA A 275 -19.64 -12.86 8.71
CA ALA A 275 -20.91 -12.29 8.26
C ALA A 275 -20.94 -10.74 8.33
N ASP A 276 -20.04 -10.13 9.09
CA ASP A 276 -19.98 -8.67 9.27
C ASP A 276 -19.18 -7.95 8.18
N VAL A 277 -18.45 -8.71 7.33
CA VAL A 277 -17.68 -8.14 6.23
C VAL A 277 -18.55 -7.97 4.99
N HIS A 278 -18.64 -6.76 4.48
CA HIS A 278 -19.31 -6.52 3.20
C HIS A 278 -18.41 -6.97 2.04
N GLU A 279 -18.88 -7.96 1.28
CA GLU A 279 -18.13 -8.55 0.17
C GLU A 279 -18.41 -7.86 -1.18
N PRO A 280 -17.42 -7.85 -2.11
CA PRO A 280 -17.49 -7.13 -3.38
C PRO A 280 -18.29 -7.86 -4.49
N ASP A 281 -19.16 -8.80 -4.17
CA ASP A 281 -19.99 -9.56 -5.14
C ASP A 281 -19.18 -10.13 -6.34
N GLY A 282 -17.95 -10.57 -6.10
CA GLY A 282 -17.08 -11.17 -7.12
C GLY A 282 -16.43 -10.18 -8.08
N MET A 283 -16.48 -8.87 -7.83
CA MET A 283 -15.81 -7.87 -8.66
C MET A 283 -14.29 -7.95 -8.58
N PHE A 284 -13.75 -8.40 -7.47
CA PHE A 284 -12.34 -8.73 -7.24
C PHE A 284 -12.22 -9.79 -6.14
N ASP A 285 -11.05 -10.42 -6.04
CA ASP A 285 -10.85 -11.64 -5.28
C ASP A 285 -10.47 -11.39 -3.80
N ALA A 286 -9.77 -10.28 -3.54
CA ALA A 286 -9.19 -10.02 -2.23
C ALA A 286 -8.97 -8.53 -1.96
N THR A 287 -8.69 -8.20 -0.68
CA THR A 287 -8.04 -6.93 -0.29
C THR A 287 -6.64 -7.25 0.22
N VAL A 288 -5.61 -6.61 -0.35
CA VAL A 288 -4.24 -6.70 0.14
C VAL A 288 -3.95 -5.53 1.07
N GLY A 289 -3.39 -5.85 2.22
CA GLY A 289 -3.14 -4.92 3.28
C GLY A 289 -1.68 -4.67 3.57
N LEU A 290 -1.46 -3.91 4.61
CA LEU A 290 -0.19 -3.31 4.97
C LEU A 290 0.92 -4.33 5.24
N GLU A 291 0.62 -5.39 6.00
CA GLU A 291 1.64 -6.40 6.35
C GLU A 291 2.24 -7.10 5.14
N LEU A 292 1.50 -7.19 4.02
CA LEU A 292 2.01 -7.76 2.79
C LEU A 292 3.19 -6.95 2.22
N PHE A 293 3.23 -5.66 2.47
CA PHE A 293 4.26 -4.75 1.94
C PHE A 293 5.45 -4.56 2.87
N TYR A 294 5.43 -5.07 4.10
CA TYR A 294 6.57 -4.97 5.00
C TYR A 294 7.84 -5.57 4.40
N GLY A 295 8.96 -4.88 4.53
CA GLY A 295 10.23 -5.23 3.91
C GLY A 295 10.27 -5.02 2.38
N SER A 296 9.33 -4.24 1.84
CA SER A 296 9.23 -3.90 0.42
C SER A 296 9.04 -2.41 0.20
N ILE A 297 9.12 -2.00 -1.05
CA ILE A 297 8.79 -0.66 -1.52
C ILE A 297 7.56 -0.78 -2.40
N LEU A 298 6.44 -0.22 -1.95
CA LEU A 298 5.19 -0.09 -2.71
C LEU A 298 5.22 1.22 -3.50
N THR A 299 5.00 1.15 -4.81
CA THR A 299 4.88 2.34 -5.66
C THR A 299 3.57 2.29 -6.43
N LEU A 300 2.80 3.36 -6.35
CA LEU A 300 1.55 3.58 -7.07
C LEU A 300 1.69 4.83 -7.95
N ASP A 301 1.57 4.66 -9.26
CA ASP A 301 1.51 5.76 -10.22
C ASP A 301 0.05 6.00 -10.63
N PHE A 302 -0.54 7.06 -10.08
CA PHE A 302 -1.95 7.43 -10.31
C PHE A 302 -2.18 8.18 -11.62
N ARG A 303 -1.15 8.44 -12.40
CA ARG A 303 -1.29 8.92 -13.78
C ARG A 303 -1.39 7.76 -14.76
N ASP A 304 -0.43 6.85 -14.72
CA ASP A 304 -0.36 5.74 -15.68
C ASP A 304 -1.04 4.48 -15.17
N MET A 305 -1.65 4.57 -13.99
CA MET A 305 -2.41 3.49 -13.33
C MET A 305 -1.55 2.23 -13.21
N THR A 306 -0.34 2.38 -12.67
CA THR A 306 0.58 1.25 -12.46
C THR A 306 0.95 1.08 -10.99
N ILE A 307 1.14 -0.16 -10.61
CA ILE A 307 1.62 -0.58 -9.30
C ILE A 307 2.93 -1.35 -9.47
N SER A 308 3.87 -1.12 -8.58
CA SER A 308 5.01 -2.01 -8.42
C SER A 308 5.28 -2.30 -6.96
N VAL A 309 5.76 -3.52 -6.69
CA VAL A 309 6.27 -3.91 -5.39
C VAL A 309 7.68 -4.45 -5.60
N SER A 310 8.66 -3.80 -5.00
CA SER A 310 10.06 -4.20 -5.12
C SER A 310 10.64 -4.47 -3.73
N ARG A 311 11.62 -5.38 -3.68
CA ARG A 311 12.48 -5.57 -2.51
C ARG A 311 13.87 -5.04 -2.85
N PRO A 312 14.55 -4.37 -1.90
CA PRO A 312 15.94 -3.93 -2.08
C PRO A 312 16.90 -5.08 -2.35
#